data_14e768a01fe1df4cd61fe7dd91caf0b2
#
_entry.id   14e768a01fe1df4cd61fe7dd91caf0b2
#
_cell.length_a   1.000
_cell.length_b   1.000
_cell.length_c   1.000
_cell.angle_alpha   90.00
_cell.angle_beta   90.00
_cell.angle_gamma   90.00
#
_symmetry.space_group_name_H-M   'P 1'
#
loop_
_entity.id
_entity.type
_entity.pdbx_description
1 polymer ?
#
loop_
_entity_poly.entity_id
_entity_poly.type
_entity_poly.pdbx_seq_one_letter_code
_entity_poly.pdbx_strand_id
1 'polypeptide(L)'
;NAASTEAYRAMHKYFGHLTPSQQNEYTGMFKGKNLILISAEAFSPYVISKELTPTLYKLTHEGFVFNNYYQPNWTMSTIGGEFANTTGIIPMWGVQGKTSYAYSKNVSMPISLAWQFRALGYDALAFHNHTYNYYGRDEYLENLGYDYSAIDKGLVLPSKLWPNSDLEMMEATVDSYIQNYVENGVNFHTYYMTVSGHCNYNWGGNAMSRKNREAAEAAYPNSSEAVQAYIACNLELEYALEYLMNALEAAGIADDTVIALSADHYPYAMVTDGEDYYNELTGLNDSEKDTSRYRNSLILWCGSMEEPVVVDTPCSSIDIVPT
;
A
#
# COMPACT_ATOMS: atom_id res chain seq x y z
N ASN A 1 0.04 38.10 10.52
CA ASN A 1 0.45 38.15 9.12
C ASN A 1 -0.80 38.35 8.26
N ALA A 2 -1.09 39.59 7.78
CA ALA A 2 -2.36 39.95 7.11
C ALA A 2 -2.61 39.11 5.83
N ALA A 3 -1.56 38.83 5.06
CA ALA A 3 -1.66 38.01 3.84
C ALA A 3 -2.07 36.58 4.14
N SER A 4 -1.59 35.97 5.25
CA SER A 4 -1.99 34.62 5.65
C SER A 4 -3.47 34.58 6.06
N THR A 5 -3.97 35.62 6.70
CA THR A 5 -5.38 35.68 7.13
C THR A 5 -6.33 35.80 5.94
N GLU A 6 -5.98 36.55 4.90
CA GLU A 6 -6.77 36.65 3.68
C GLU A 6 -6.78 35.35 2.88
N ALA A 7 -5.60 34.68 2.73
CA ALA A 7 -5.50 33.35 2.11
C ALA A 7 -6.34 32.32 2.84
N TYR A 8 -6.29 32.26 4.18
CA TYR A 8 -7.15 31.40 4.99
C TYR A 8 -8.63 31.67 4.78
N ARG A 9 -9.06 32.94 4.76
CA ARG A 9 -10.46 33.29 4.51
C ARG A 9 -10.92 32.88 3.11
N ALA A 10 -10.07 33.04 2.08
CA ALA A 10 -10.36 32.60 0.73
C ALA A 10 -10.51 31.08 0.64
N MET A 11 -9.61 30.33 1.29
CA MET A 11 -9.69 28.87 1.38
C MET A 11 -10.96 28.41 2.11
N HIS A 12 -11.24 28.95 3.28
CA HIS A 12 -12.46 28.62 4.02
C HIS A 12 -13.73 28.94 3.22
N LYS A 13 -13.75 30.06 2.51
CA LYS A 13 -14.87 30.41 1.63
C LYS A 13 -15.01 29.39 0.49
N TYR A 14 -13.91 28.99 -0.16
CA TYR A 14 -13.93 28.04 -1.25
C TYR A 14 -14.39 26.66 -0.76
N PHE A 15 -13.70 26.06 0.21
CA PHE A 15 -13.99 24.73 0.70
C PHE A 15 -15.34 24.63 1.41
N GLY A 16 -15.76 25.68 2.11
CA GLY A 16 -17.07 25.71 2.80
C GLY A 16 -18.28 25.75 1.84
N HIS A 17 -18.06 25.98 0.54
CA HIS A 17 -19.12 25.93 -0.48
C HIS A 17 -19.11 24.61 -1.30
N LEU A 18 -18.09 23.77 -1.11
CA LEU A 18 -18.06 22.47 -1.77
C LEU A 18 -19.09 21.54 -1.13
N THR A 19 -19.81 20.81 -1.95
CA THR A 19 -20.66 19.73 -1.47
C THR A 19 -19.75 18.62 -0.90
N PRO A 20 -19.91 18.23 0.37
CA PRO A 20 -19.12 17.15 0.94
C PRO A 20 -19.47 15.83 0.27
N SER A 21 -18.57 14.85 0.38
CA SER A 21 -18.85 13.47 -0.03
C SER A 21 -20.11 12.98 0.67
N GLN A 22 -20.96 12.30 -0.09
CA GLN A 22 -22.21 11.74 0.44
C GLN A 22 -21.92 10.37 1.06
N GLN A 23 -22.66 10.04 2.10
CA GLN A 23 -22.72 8.69 2.62
C GLN A 23 -23.45 7.78 1.61
N ASN A 24 -23.07 6.51 1.59
CA ASN A 24 -23.69 5.47 0.80
C ASN A 24 -24.10 4.29 1.70
N GLU A 25 -24.64 3.25 1.10
CA GLU A 25 -25.11 2.05 1.80
C GLU A 25 -24.01 1.28 2.57
N TYR A 26 -22.74 1.49 2.20
CA TYR A 26 -21.58 0.86 2.87
C TYR A 26 -21.00 1.70 3.99
N THR A 27 -21.46 2.94 4.17
CA THR A 27 -20.93 3.84 5.20
C THR A 27 -21.08 3.24 6.59
N GLY A 28 -19.95 3.04 7.26
CA GLY A 28 -19.89 2.44 8.60
C GLY A 28 -19.89 0.91 8.61
N MET A 29 -19.82 0.24 7.47
CA MET A 29 -19.76 -1.23 7.36
C MET A 29 -18.64 -1.83 8.22
N PHE A 30 -17.49 -1.18 8.26
CA PHE A 30 -16.32 -1.61 9.03
C PHE A 30 -16.11 -0.87 10.36
N LYS A 31 -17.17 -0.20 10.86
CA LYS A 31 -17.06 0.54 12.12
C LYS A 31 -16.64 -0.36 13.28
N GLY A 32 -15.59 0.02 13.98
CA GLY A 32 -15.07 -0.68 15.15
C GLY A 32 -14.11 -1.84 14.81
N LYS A 33 -13.86 -2.13 13.54
CA LYS A 33 -12.90 -3.16 13.12
C LYS A 33 -11.47 -2.63 13.11
N ASN A 34 -10.51 -3.54 13.20
CA ASN A 34 -9.10 -3.25 12.99
C ASN A 34 -8.83 -2.94 11.51
N LEU A 35 -7.77 -2.20 11.21
CA LEU A 35 -7.35 -1.90 9.85
C LEU A 35 -5.87 -2.22 9.64
N ILE A 36 -5.58 -3.03 8.64
CA ILE A 36 -4.23 -3.22 8.09
C ILE A 36 -4.21 -2.57 6.71
N LEU A 37 -3.39 -1.54 6.54
CA LEU A 37 -3.16 -0.88 5.25
C LEU A 37 -1.75 -1.21 4.74
N ILE A 38 -1.66 -1.71 3.52
CA ILE A 38 -0.41 -2.09 2.88
C ILE A 38 -0.19 -1.22 1.65
N SER A 39 0.92 -0.49 1.62
CA SER A 39 1.46 0.09 0.40
C SER A 39 2.42 -0.92 -0.22
N ALA A 40 2.01 -1.55 -1.31
CA ALA A 40 2.78 -2.58 -1.98
C ALA A 40 3.71 -1.96 -3.04
N GLU A 41 5.02 -2.10 -2.85
CA GLU A 41 6.05 -1.56 -3.73
C GLU A 41 5.86 -2.06 -5.16
N ALA A 42 5.64 -1.12 -6.09
CA ALA A 42 5.51 -1.34 -7.52
C ALA A 42 4.49 -2.43 -7.92
N PHE A 43 3.45 -2.63 -7.10
CA PHE A 43 2.44 -3.67 -7.35
C PHE A 43 1.61 -3.37 -8.60
N SER A 44 1.26 -4.43 -9.32
CA SER A 44 0.38 -4.38 -10.48
C SER A 44 -0.62 -5.54 -10.44
N PRO A 45 -1.88 -5.35 -10.87
CA PRO A 45 -2.89 -6.39 -10.87
C PRO A 45 -2.55 -7.59 -11.78
N TYR A 46 -1.60 -7.43 -12.68
CA TYR A 46 -1.16 -8.48 -13.60
C TYR A 46 -0.33 -9.59 -12.95
N VAL A 47 0.02 -9.45 -11.66
CA VAL A 47 0.60 -10.54 -10.87
C VAL A 47 -0.46 -11.41 -10.19
N ILE A 48 -1.74 -11.00 -10.23
CA ILE A 48 -2.84 -11.73 -9.58
C ILE A 48 -3.20 -12.96 -10.41
N SER A 49 -3.07 -14.13 -9.83
CA SER A 49 -3.36 -15.42 -10.46
C SER A 49 -3.97 -16.37 -9.44
N LYS A 50 -5.02 -17.08 -9.84
CA LYS A 50 -5.66 -18.05 -8.96
C LYS A 50 -4.73 -19.20 -8.58
N GLU A 51 -3.84 -19.58 -9.49
CA GLU A 51 -2.91 -20.70 -9.33
C GLU A 51 -1.62 -20.28 -8.63
N LEU A 52 -1.10 -19.08 -8.93
CA LEU A 52 0.23 -18.64 -8.50
C LEU A 52 0.19 -17.71 -7.28
N THR A 53 -0.85 -16.89 -7.17
CA THR A 53 -1.04 -15.92 -6.09
C THR A 53 -2.46 -16.01 -5.49
N PRO A 54 -2.81 -17.18 -4.93
CA PRO A 54 -4.18 -17.47 -4.49
C PRO A 54 -4.70 -16.54 -3.39
N THR A 55 -3.82 -16.02 -2.52
CA THR A 55 -4.23 -15.07 -1.48
C THR A 55 -4.58 -13.71 -2.09
N LEU A 56 -3.73 -13.17 -2.95
CA LEU A 56 -4.05 -11.96 -3.72
C LEU A 56 -5.33 -12.13 -4.53
N TYR A 57 -5.50 -13.29 -5.16
CA TYR A 57 -6.72 -13.61 -5.90
C TYR A 57 -7.96 -13.59 -4.98
N LYS A 58 -7.91 -14.26 -3.82
CA LYS A 58 -8.99 -14.27 -2.83
C LYS A 58 -9.35 -12.84 -2.40
N LEU A 59 -8.35 -12.07 -1.94
CA LEU A 59 -8.56 -10.74 -1.42
C LEU A 59 -9.14 -9.75 -2.45
N THR A 60 -8.83 -9.93 -3.74
CA THR A 60 -9.35 -9.08 -4.82
C THR A 60 -10.71 -9.52 -5.36
N HIS A 61 -11.18 -10.74 -5.05
CA HIS A 61 -12.44 -11.29 -5.59
C HIS A 61 -13.51 -11.53 -4.54
N GLU A 62 -13.13 -11.62 -3.26
CA GLU A 62 -14.06 -11.88 -2.15
C GLU A 62 -14.31 -10.63 -1.28
N GLY A 63 -13.68 -9.50 -1.58
CA GLY A 63 -13.87 -8.21 -0.93
C GLY A 63 -14.59 -7.20 -1.81
N PHE A 64 -14.21 -5.93 -1.71
CA PHE A 64 -14.59 -4.92 -2.69
C PHE A 64 -13.81 -5.11 -3.99
N VAL A 65 -14.51 -5.18 -5.10
CA VAL A 65 -13.96 -5.37 -6.46
C VAL A 65 -14.01 -4.04 -7.20
N PHE A 66 -12.89 -3.32 -7.21
CA PHE A 66 -12.80 -2.00 -7.85
C PHE A 66 -12.42 -2.16 -9.33
N ASN A 67 -13.41 -2.04 -10.22
CA ASN A 67 -13.21 -2.21 -11.66
C ASN A 67 -12.43 -1.05 -12.31
N ASN A 68 -12.40 0.13 -11.68
CA ASN A 68 -11.81 1.34 -12.22
C ASN A 68 -10.90 2.04 -11.19
N TYR A 69 -10.02 1.29 -10.55
CA TYR A 69 -8.99 1.85 -9.67
C TYR A 69 -7.73 2.20 -10.44
N TYR A 70 -7.20 3.40 -10.20
CA TYR A 70 -6.00 3.92 -10.84
C TYR A 70 -4.96 4.34 -9.79
N GLN A 71 -3.72 3.89 -9.99
CA GLN A 71 -2.57 4.31 -9.20
C GLN A 71 -1.67 5.22 -10.02
N PRO A 72 -1.83 6.53 -9.90
CA PRO A 72 -0.96 7.47 -10.62
C PRO A 72 0.50 7.34 -10.16
N ASN A 73 1.42 7.65 -11.06
CA ASN A 73 2.82 7.82 -10.67
C ASN A 73 2.98 9.21 -10.05
N TRP A 74 2.78 9.27 -8.75
CA TRP A 74 2.90 10.51 -7.99
C TRP A 74 4.33 11.05 -8.03
N THR A 75 4.46 12.36 -7.91
CA THR A 75 5.76 13.01 -7.75
C THR A 75 6.54 12.32 -6.62
N MET A 76 7.79 11.97 -6.87
CA MET A 76 8.69 11.23 -5.95
C MET A 76 8.37 9.74 -5.80
N SER A 77 7.61 9.15 -6.74
CA SER A 77 7.47 7.69 -6.82
C SER A 77 6.95 7.07 -5.50
N THR A 78 7.68 6.11 -4.90
CA THR A 78 7.32 5.39 -3.67
C THR A 78 6.78 6.31 -2.58
N ILE A 79 7.54 7.33 -2.19
CA ILE A 79 7.13 8.21 -1.09
C ILE A 79 5.91 9.06 -1.41
N GLY A 80 5.70 9.37 -2.70
CA GLY A 80 4.49 10.06 -3.15
C GLY A 80 3.26 9.18 -3.02
N GLY A 81 3.33 7.92 -3.47
CA GLY A 81 2.26 6.95 -3.32
C GLY A 81 1.95 6.63 -1.86
N GLU A 82 2.99 6.39 -1.05
CA GLU A 82 2.87 6.18 0.40
C GLU A 82 2.14 7.34 1.08
N PHE A 83 2.50 8.59 0.75
CA PHE A 83 1.87 9.78 1.30
C PHE A 83 0.39 9.88 0.89
N ALA A 84 0.06 9.60 -0.38
CA ALA A 84 -1.33 9.59 -0.84
C ALA A 84 -2.16 8.52 -0.12
N ASN A 85 -1.63 7.29 0.02
CA ASN A 85 -2.32 6.17 0.68
C ASN A 85 -2.62 6.45 2.16
N THR A 86 -1.74 7.18 2.86
CA THR A 86 -1.86 7.41 4.31
C THR A 86 -2.56 8.70 4.68
N THR A 87 -2.69 9.66 3.76
CA THR A 87 -3.24 10.99 4.03
C THR A 87 -4.42 11.39 3.14
N GLY A 88 -4.62 10.74 1.98
CA GLY A 88 -5.60 11.15 0.97
C GLY A 88 -5.25 12.48 0.28
N ILE A 89 -4.02 12.97 0.42
CA ILE A 89 -3.57 14.24 -0.16
C ILE A 89 -2.78 13.97 -1.42
N ILE A 90 -3.05 14.72 -2.49
CA ILE A 90 -2.25 14.69 -3.72
C ILE A 90 -0.82 15.14 -3.41
N PRO A 91 0.19 14.26 -3.59
CA PRO A 91 1.58 14.64 -3.36
C PRO A 91 2.04 15.62 -4.43
N MET A 92 2.63 16.71 -4.01
CA MET A 92 3.10 17.77 -4.91
C MET A 92 4.51 18.21 -4.53
N TRP A 93 5.23 18.74 -5.51
CA TRP A 93 6.36 19.61 -5.23
C TRP A 93 5.84 20.88 -4.58
N GLY A 94 6.17 21.04 -3.32
CA GLY A 94 5.71 22.20 -2.55
C GLY A 94 6.45 23.46 -2.94
N VAL A 95 6.04 24.57 -2.33
CA VAL A 95 6.73 25.86 -2.41
C VAL A 95 8.19 25.69 -1.97
N GLN A 96 9.12 26.34 -2.65
CA GLN A 96 10.57 26.25 -2.37
C GLN A 96 11.20 24.86 -2.64
N GLY A 97 10.63 24.06 -3.53
CA GLY A 97 11.21 22.77 -3.93
C GLY A 97 11.13 21.65 -2.90
N LYS A 98 10.32 21.82 -1.85
CA LYS A 98 10.04 20.75 -0.89
C LYS A 98 8.79 19.98 -1.28
N THR A 99 8.84 18.68 -1.10
CA THR A 99 7.70 17.78 -1.34
C THR A 99 6.67 17.84 -0.20
N SER A 100 5.45 17.36 -0.45
CA SER A 100 4.39 17.33 0.55
C SER A 100 4.80 16.56 1.81
N TYR A 101 5.45 15.41 1.67
CA TYR A 101 5.92 14.65 2.82
C TYR A 101 7.01 15.37 3.62
N ALA A 102 7.92 16.09 2.96
CA ALA A 102 8.95 16.87 3.63
C ALA A 102 8.37 18.07 4.41
N TYR A 103 7.20 18.55 4.01
CA TYR A 103 6.45 19.51 4.80
C TYR A 103 5.70 18.88 5.95
N SER A 104 5.08 17.70 5.72
CA SER A 104 4.22 17.05 6.70
C SER A 104 4.93 16.76 8.02
N LYS A 105 6.23 16.46 7.99
CA LYS A 105 7.02 16.21 9.21
C LYS A 105 7.12 17.41 10.17
N ASN A 106 6.74 18.60 9.74
CA ASN A 106 6.83 19.84 10.54
C ASN A 106 5.47 20.54 10.74
N VAL A 107 4.38 19.93 10.31
CA VAL A 107 3.03 20.49 10.44
C VAL A 107 2.09 19.46 11.03
N SER A 108 1.07 19.91 11.76
CA SER A 108 0.05 19.01 12.28
C SER A 108 -0.76 18.38 11.14
N MET A 109 -0.91 17.07 11.17
CA MET A 109 -1.58 16.26 10.12
C MET A 109 -2.75 15.44 10.71
N PRO A 110 -3.76 16.08 11.33
CA PRO A 110 -4.84 15.37 12.01
C PRO A 110 -5.74 14.55 11.07
N ILE A 111 -5.61 14.75 9.77
CA ILE A 111 -6.35 14.02 8.72
C ILE A 111 -5.68 12.70 8.34
N SER A 112 -4.44 12.44 8.77
CA SER A 112 -3.79 11.15 8.52
C SER A 112 -4.57 10.00 9.17
N LEU A 113 -4.54 8.84 8.56
CA LEU A 113 -5.22 7.65 9.11
C LEU A 113 -4.79 7.39 10.56
N ALA A 114 -3.49 7.40 10.86
CA ALA A 114 -3.01 7.11 12.20
C ALA A 114 -3.58 8.05 13.27
N TRP A 115 -3.61 9.36 13.02
CA TRP A 115 -4.20 10.28 13.99
C TRP A 115 -5.71 10.11 14.15
N GLN A 116 -6.43 9.76 13.07
CA GLN A 116 -7.85 9.46 13.14
C GLN A 116 -8.11 8.19 13.98
N PHE A 117 -7.35 7.11 13.76
CA PHE A 117 -7.47 5.88 14.55
C PHE A 117 -7.06 6.08 16.02
N ARG A 118 -5.97 6.82 16.29
CA ARG A 118 -5.59 7.19 17.66
C ARG A 118 -6.69 7.98 18.39
N ALA A 119 -7.38 8.86 17.70
CA ALA A 119 -8.49 9.60 18.29
C ALA A 119 -9.67 8.69 18.69
N LEU A 120 -9.75 7.48 18.10
CA LEU A 120 -10.71 6.44 18.47
C LEU A 120 -10.17 5.45 19.51
N GLY A 121 -8.94 5.63 19.99
CA GLY A 121 -8.31 4.78 21.00
C GLY A 121 -7.60 3.53 20.46
N TYR A 122 -7.32 3.50 19.16
CA TYR A 122 -6.55 2.41 18.53
C TYR A 122 -5.04 2.64 18.71
N ASP A 123 -4.28 1.55 18.75
CA ASP A 123 -2.87 1.60 18.44
C ASP A 123 -2.68 1.90 16.95
N ALA A 124 -1.69 2.74 16.61
CA ALA A 124 -1.36 3.06 15.24
C ALA A 124 0.12 2.74 14.99
N LEU A 125 0.36 1.64 14.28
CA LEU A 125 1.69 1.07 14.06
C LEU A 125 2.09 1.22 12.60
N ALA A 126 3.39 1.39 12.32
CA ALA A 126 3.91 1.35 10.97
C ALA A 126 5.20 0.52 10.88
N PHE A 127 5.31 -0.27 9.82
CA PHE A 127 6.46 -1.15 9.59
C PHE A 127 7.03 -0.99 8.18
N HIS A 128 8.36 -1.08 8.06
CA HIS A 128 9.06 -1.06 6.79
C HIS A 128 10.30 -1.94 6.83
N ASN A 129 10.46 -2.80 5.86
CA ASN A 129 11.56 -3.75 5.77
C ASN A 129 12.82 -3.18 5.07
N HIS A 130 13.09 -1.90 5.29
CA HIS A 130 14.33 -1.22 4.90
C HIS A 130 14.82 -0.32 6.04
N THR A 131 15.93 0.41 5.85
CA THR A 131 16.48 1.31 6.88
C THR A 131 15.46 2.38 7.26
N TYR A 132 15.37 2.64 8.56
CA TYR A 132 14.33 3.48 9.16
C TYR A 132 14.29 4.92 8.61
N ASN A 133 15.45 5.48 8.27
CA ASN A 133 15.58 6.88 7.88
C ASN A 133 15.55 7.12 6.36
N TYR A 134 15.36 6.08 5.56
CA TYR A 134 15.24 6.25 4.11
C TYR A 134 14.00 7.10 3.77
N TYR A 135 14.17 8.13 2.95
CA TYR A 135 13.18 9.21 2.73
C TYR A 135 12.82 10.05 3.97
N GLY A 136 13.49 9.87 5.13
CA GLY A 136 13.08 10.50 6.38
C GLY A 136 11.77 9.97 6.95
N ARG A 137 11.49 8.68 6.76
CA ARG A 137 10.27 8.03 7.25
C ARG A 137 10.12 8.10 8.76
N ASP A 138 11.21 8.01 9.50
CA ASP A 138 11.22 8.19 10.94
C ASP A 138 10.66 9.53 11.40
N GLU A 139 10.88 10.61 10.63
CA GLU A 139 10.36 11.91 10.97
C GLU A 139 8.89 12.08 10.53
N TYR A 140 8.54 11.69 9.28
CA TYR A 140 7.20 12.00 8.79
C TYR A 140 6.13 10.98 9.22
N LEU A 141 6.44 9.67 9.31
CA LEU A 141 5.47 8.67 9.78
C LEU A 141 5.14 8.88 11.26
N GLU A 142 6.12 9.21 12.09
CA GLU A 142 5.85 9.55 13.49
C GLU A 142 5.02 10.84 13.60
N ASN A 143 5.27 11.83 12.75
CA ASN A 143 4.45 13.05 12.71
C ASN A 143 3.02 12.78 12.18
N LEU A 144 2.84 11.78 11.31
CA LEU A 144 1.51 11.30 10.91
C LEU A 144 0.78 10.50 12.00
N GLY A 145 1.46 10.19 13.12
CA GLY A 145 0.85 9.54 14.29
C GLY A 145 1.16 8.06 14.44
N TYR A 146 2.06 7.49 13.66
CA TYR A 146 2.45 6.10 13.77
C TYR A 146 3.56 5.86 14.80
N ASP A 147 3.49 4.77 15.53
CA ASP A 147 4.64 4.16 16.18
C ASP A 147 5.40 3.36 15.11
N TYR A 148 6.48 3.95 14.62
CA TYR A 148 7.19 3.44 13.45
C TYR A 148 8.38 2.58 13.82
N SER A 149 8.44 1.37 13.23
CA SER A 149 9.55 0.42 13.33
C SER A 149 10.05 -0.01 11.96
N ALA A 150 11.36 -0.05 11.79
CA ALA A 150 12.02 -0.49 10.57
C ALA A 150 13.40 -1.06 10.91
N ILE A 151 14.17 -1.50 9.90
CA ILE A 151 15.56 -1.95 10.12
C ILE A 151 16.35 -0.82 10.79
N ASP A 152 17.13 -1.19 11.79
CA ASP A 152 17.89 -0.29 12.70
C ASP A 152 17.01 0.58 13.62
N LYS A 153 15.68 0.32 13.65
CA LYS A 153 14.73 0.97 14.55
C LYS A 153 13.66 -0.04 15.03
N GLY A 154 14.08 -1.02 15.78
CA GLY A 154 13.20 -1.99 16.43
C GLY A 154 12.79 -3.21 15.57
N LEU A 155 12.92 -3.17 14.26
CA LEU A 155 12.67 -4.33 13.40
C LEU A 155 13.97 -5.07 13.11
N VAL A 156 13.98 -6.38 13.37
CA VAL A 156 15.11 -7.28 13.08
C VAL A 156 14.60 -8.35 12.11
N LEU A 157 15.22 -8.43 10.93
CA LEU A 157 14.94 -9.47 9.95
C LEU A 157 16.05 -10.53 9.94
N PRO A 158 15.71 -11.81 9.72
CA PRO A 158 16.69 -12.90 9.64
C PRO A 158 17.69 -12.71 8.50
N SER A 159 17.21 -12.28 7.33
CA SER A 159 18.07 -12.06 6.16
C SER A 159 18.52 -10.60 6.04
N LYS A 160 19.69 -10.41 5.39
CA LYS A 160 20.23 -9.09 5.02
C LYS A 160 20.38 -9.03 3.51
N LEU A 161 19.26 -9.17 2.82
CA LEU A 161 19.19 -9.19 1.37
C LEU A 161 18.68 -7.85 0.83
N TRP A 162 18.87 -7.59 -0.45
CA TRP A 162 18.26 -6.46 -1.12
C TRP A 162 17.51 -6.91 -2.39
N PRO A 163 16.24 -6.54 -2.52
CA PRO A 163 15.33 -6.06 -1.46
C PRO A 163 15.19 -7.07 -0.32
N ASN A 164 14.78 -6.60 0.88
CA ASN A 164 14.45 -7.50 1.98
C ASN A 164 13.08 -8.17 1.75
N SER A 165 12.85 -9.26 2.47
CA SER A 165 11.63 -10.06 2.36
C SER A 165 10.45 -9.37 3.05
N ASP A 166 9.31 -9.28 2.34
CA ASP A 166 8.04 -8.84 2.91
C ASP A 166 7.47 -9.92 3.86
N LEU A 167 7.69 -11.20 3.54
CA LEU A 167 7.31 -12.30 4.43
C LEU A 167 8.02 -12.21 5.77
N GLU A 168 9.34 -12.03 5.79
CA GLU A 168 10.10 -11.88 7.06
C GLU A 168 9.62 -10.67 7.88
N MET A 169 9.19 -9.60 7.25
CA MET A 169 8.60 -8.45 7.96
C MET A 169 7.27 -8.83 8.61
N MET A 170 6.38 -9.53 7.92
CA MET A 170 5.11 -9.99 8.48
C MET A 170 5.35 -10.98 9.62
N GLU A 171 6.25 -11.97 9.46
CA GLU A 171 6.63 -12.92 10.50
C GLU A 171 7.18 -12.25 11.77
N ALA A 172 7.90 -11.14 11.61
CA ALA A 172 8.48 -10.41 12.74
C ALA A 172 7.49 -9.50 13.48
N THR A 173 6.35 -9.16 12.89
CA THR A 173 5.52 -8.05 13.40
C THR A 173 4.06 -8.42 13.68
N VAL A 174 3.48 -9.36 12.93
CA VAL A 174 2.03 -9.66 12.96
C VAL A 174 1.56 -10.10 14.34
N ASP A 175 2.29 -10.98 15.01
CA ASP A 175 1.88 -11.54 16.30
C ASP A 175 1.72 -10.46 17.38
N SER A 176 2.52 -9.41 17.34
CA SER A 176 2.57 -8.39 18.40
C SER A 176 1.25 -7.62 18.57
N TYR A 177 0.65 -7.17 17.48
CA TYR A 177 -0.61 -6.43 17.55
C TYR A 177 -1.84 -7.35 17.61
N ILE A 178 -1.76 -8.56 17.03
CA ILE A 178 -2.81 -9.58 17.18
C ILE A 178 -2.94 -10.00 18.65
N GLN A 179 -1.83 -10.30 19.31
CA GLN A 179 -1.85 -10.67 20.73
C GLN A 179 -2.38 -9.53 21.61
N ASN A 180 -1.95 -8.28 21.36
CA ASN A 180 -2.45 -7.12 22.11
C ASN A 180 -3.97 -6.95 21.94
N TYR A 181 -4.51 -7.18 20.76
CA TYR A 181 -5.95 -7.17 20.52
C TYR A 181 -6.66 -8.31 21.26
N VAL A 182 -6.19 -9.55 21.14
CA VAL A 182 -6.81 -10.74 21.73
C VAL A 182 -6.75 -10.70 23.26
N GLU A 183 -5.61 -10.31 23.85
CA GLU A 183 -5.40 -10.34 25.30
C GLU A 183 -5.93 -9.10 26.00
N ASN A 184 -5.84 -7.94 25.39
CA ASN A 184 -6.12 -6.66 26.04
C ASN A 184 -7.31 -5.90 25.43
N GLY A 185 -7.86 -6.37 24.31
CA GLY A 185 -8.96 -5.70 23.61
C GLY A 185 -8.57 -4.37 22.97
N VAL A 186 -7.28 -4.16 22.66
CA VAL A 186 -6.79 -2.94 22.05
C VAL A 186 -6.88 -3.05 20.55
N ASN A 187 -7.80 -2.31 19.94
CA ASN A 187 -7.88 -2.22 18.49
C ASN A 187 -6.62 -1.61 17.87
N PHE A 188 -6.32 -1.99 16.63
CA PHE A 188 -5.13 -1.52 15.93
C PHE A 188 -5.43 -1.01 14.52
N HIS A 189 -4.64 -0.03 14.10
CA HIS A 189 -4.38 0.33 12.72
C HIS A 189 -2.91 0.10 12.44
N THR A 190 -2.60 -0.83 11.55
CA THR A 190 -1.22 -1.16 11.16
C THR A 190 -0.98 -0.80 9.71
N TYR A 191 0.08 -0.04 9.46
CA TYR A 191 0.52 0.33 8.12
C TYR A 191 1.82 -0.42 7.76
N TYR A 192 1.84 -1.00 6.58
CA TYR A 192 3.02 -1.64 6.00
C TYR A 192 3.45 -0.95 4.71
N MET A 193 4.73 -0.60 4.62
CA MET A 193 5.38 -0.27 3.36
C MET A 193 6.30 -1.42 2.98
N THR A 194 5.96 -2.16 1.93
CA THR A 194 6.73 -3.31 1.46
C THR A 194 7.89 -2.91 0.56
N VAL A 195 8.82 -3.84 0.26
CA VAL A 195 9.98 -3.53 -0.59
C VAL A 195 10.36 -4.66 -1.55
N SER A 196 9.79 -5.86 -1.42
CA SER A 196 10.15 -7.01 -2.26
C SER A 196 10.00 -6.71 -3.76
N GLY A 197 8.96 -5.97 -4.13
CA GLY A 197 8.66 -5.55 -5.50
C GLY A 197 9.59 -4.49 -6.09
N HIS A 198 10.62 -4.03 -5.36
CA HIS A 198 11.52 -2.99 -5.83
C HIS A 198 12.37 -3.45 -7.04
N CYS A 199 12.64 -2.55 -7.96
CA CYS A 199 13.54 -2.81 -9.10
C CYS A 199 14.99 -3.11 -8.60
N ASN A 200 15.85 -3.76 -9.41
CA ASN A 200 15.75 -4.08 -10.84
C ASN A 200 15.15 -5.47 -11.04
N TYR A 201 14.29 -5.61 -12.05
CA TYR A 201 13.62 -6.87 -12.36
C TYR A 201 14.53 -7.77 -13.20
N ASN A 202 15.50 -8.39 -12.54
CA ASN A 202 16.39 -9.42 -13.07
C ASN A 202 16.96 -10.28 -11.93
N TRP A 203 17.51 -11.43 -12.26
CA TRP A 203 18.01 -12.39 -11.25
C TRP A 203 19.22 -11.88 -10.46
N GLY A 204 19.93 -10.89 -10.97
CA GLY A 204 21.07 -10.25 -10.28
C GLY A 204 20.68 -9.10 -9.37
N GLY A 205 19.66 -8.34 -9.75
CA GLY A 205 19.31 -7.06 -9.12
C GLY A 205 18.31 -7.13 -7.98
N ASN A 206 17.50 -8.20 -7.90
CA ASN A 206 16.48 -8.37 -6.87
C ASN A 206 16.64 -9.73 -6.18
N ALA A 207 16.87 -9.73 -4.88
CA ALA A 207 17.06 -10.95 -4.11
C ALA A 207 15.79 -11.78 -4.00
N MET A 208 14.61 -11.16 -3.95
CA MET A 208 13.33 -11.85 -3.88
C MET A 208 12.95 -12.47 -5.23
N SER A 209 13.29 -11.81 -6.33
CA SER A 209 13.20 -12.42 -7.66
C SER A 209 14.05 -13.69 -7.74
N ARG A 210 15.29 -13.63 -7.28
CA ARG A 210 16.19 -14.81 -7.28
C ARG A 210 15.69 -15.92 -6.36
N LYS A 211 15.13 -15.59 -5.20
CA LYS A 211 14.56 -16.52 -4.22
C LYS A 211 13.41 -17.34 -4.85
N ASN A 212 12.52 -16.66 -5.57
CA ASN A 212 11.29 -17.26 -6.09
C ASN A 212 11.36 -17.58 -7.60
N ARG A 213 12.58 -17.60 -8.17
CA ARG A 213 12.84 -17.77 -9.60
C ARG A 213 12.17 -19.01 -10.20
N GLU A 214 12.33 -20.16 -9.56
CA GLU A 214 11.86 -21.45 -10.08
C GLU A 214 10.34 -21.44 -10.31
N ALA A 215 9.59 -20.91 -9.38
CA ALA A 215 8.13 -20.80 -9.48
C ALA A 215 7.70 -19.87 -10.62
N ALA A 216 8.37 -18.73 -10.77
CA ALA A 216 8.06 -17.77 -11.83
C ALA A 216 8.43 -18.29 -13.22
N GLU A 217 9.60 -18.94 -13.39
CA GLU A 217 10.01 -19.57 -14.65
C GLU A 217 9.07 -20.70 -15.06
N ALA A 218 8.59 -21.50 -14.09
CA ALA A 218 7.64 -22.57 -14.35
C ALA A 218 6.27 -22.04 -14.80
N ALA A 219 5.80 -20.93 -14.20
CA ALA A 219 4.51 -20.32 -14.53
C ALA A 219 4.55 -19.51 -15.84
N TYR A 220 5.68 -18.88 -16.15
CA TYR A 220 5.85 -17.99 -17.30
C TYR A 220 7.05 -18.39 -18.17
N PRO A 221 7.11 -19.64 -18.70
CA PRO A 221 8.31 -20.19 -19.34
C PRO A 221 8.70 -19.50 -20.65
N ASN A 222 7.79 -18.74 -21.27
CA ASN A 222 8.01 -18.05 -22.54
C ASN A 222 8.18 -16.54 -22.39
N SER A 223 8.15 -16.02 -21.18
CA SER A 223 8.30 -14.58 -20.91
C SER A 223 9.77 -14.21 -20.75
N SER A 224 10.06 -12.92 -20.93
CA SER A 224 11.40 -12.36 -20.68
C SER A 224 11.84 -12.52 -19.24
N GLU A 225 13.15 -12.44 -18.97
CA GLU A 225 13.69 -12.42 -17.62
C GLU A 225 13.06 -11.30 -16.78
N ALA A 226 12.83 -10.14 -17.36
CA ALA A 226 12.25 -9.00 -16.66
C ALA A 226 10.83 -9.29 -16.15
N VAL A 227 9.98 -9.90 -16.98
CA VAL A 227 8.63 -10.31 -16.57
C VAL A 227 8.69 -11.41 -15.51
N GLN A 228 9.49 -12.46 -15.74
CA GLN A 228 9.64 -13.55 -14.77
C GLN A 228 10.17 -13.06 -13.42
N ALA A 229 11.17 -12.18 -13.43
CA ALA A 229 11.74 -11.61 -12.20
C ALA A 229 10.75 -10.68 -11.47
N TYR A 230 9.94 -9.93 -12.21
CA TYR A 230 8.86 -9.12 -11.63
C TYR A 230 7.78 -9.98 -10.95
N ILE A 231 7.34 -11.06 -11.61
CA ILE A 231 6.42 -12.04 -11.01
C ILE A 231 7.06 -12.65 -9.77
N ALA A 232 8.32 -13.09 -9.85
CA ALA A 232 9.04 -13.74 -8.75
C ALA A 232 9.15 -12.85 -7.50
N CYS A 233 9.46 -11.55 -7.65
CA CYS A 233 9.54 -10.66 -6.47
C CYS A 233 8.17 -10.39 -5.84
N ASN A 234 7.08 -10.43 -6.61
CA ASN A 234 5.72 -10.29 -6.09
C ASN A 234 5.18 -11.58 -5.44
N LEU A 235 5.79 -12.75 -5.68
CA LEU A 235 5.50 -13.96 -4.89
C LEU A 235 5.88 -13.79 -3.42
N GLU A 236 6.86 -12.95 -3.12
CA GLU A 236 7.19 -12.65 -1.73
C GLU A 236 6.08 -11.87 -1.03
N LEU A 237 5.41 -10.96 -1.73
CA LEU A 237 4.20 -10.28 -1.25
C LEU A 237 3.05 -11.28 -1.05
N GLU A 238 2.85 -12.21 -1.98
CA GLU A 238 1.85 -13.28 -1.84
C GLU A 238 2.06 -14.07 -0.55
N TYR A 239 3.28 -14.55 -0.29
CA TYR A 239 3.60 -15.32 0.91
C TYR A 239 3.45 -14.49 2.19
N ALA A 240 3.76 -13.20 2.13
CA ALA A 240 3.54 -12.28 3.24
C ALA A 240 2.04 -12.13 3.58
N LEU A 241 1.20 -12.00 2.55
CA LEU A 241 -0.26 -11.93 2.72
C LEU A 241 -0.85 -13.26 3.17
N GLU A 242 -0.36 -14.38 2.66
CA GLU A 242 -0.77 -15.73 3.12
C GLU A 242 -0.46 -15.91 4.62
N TYR A 243 0.74 -15.53 5.05
CA TYR A 243 1.11 -15.56 6.47
C TYR A 243 0.17 -14.69 7.32
N LEU A 244 -0.07 -13.45 6.90
CA LEU A 244 -0.98 -12.53 7.59
C LEU A 244 -2.39 -13.09 7.70
N MET A 245 -2.95 -13.60 6.61
CA MET A 245 -4.29 -14.19 6.59
C MET A 245 -4.40 -15.38 7.53
N ASN A 246 -3.42 -16.30 7.47
CA ASN A 246 -3.37 -17.45 8.35
C ASN A 246 -3.29 -17.06 9.84
N ALA A 247 -2.53 -16.01 10.16
CA ALA A 247 -2.42 -15.51 11.54
C ALA A 247 -3.75 -14.91 12.05
N LEU A 248 -4.43 -14.12 11.21
CA LEU A 248 -5.75 -13.55 11.55
C LEU A 248 -6.82 -14.63 11.72
N GLU A 249 -6.83 -15.64 10.85
CA GLU A 249 -7.75 -16.78 10.92
C GLU A 249 -7.47 -17.64 12.17
N ALA A 250 -6.20 -17.94 12.45
CA ALA A 250 -5.80 -18.71 13.64
C ALA A 250 -6.14 -18.01 14.95
N ALA A 251 -6.08 -16.68 14.98
CA ALA A 251 -6.48 -15.87 16.12
C ALA A 251 -8.00 -15.67 16.23
N GLY A 252 -8.78 -16.06 15.21
CA GLY A 252 -10.22 -15.88 15.16
C GLY A 252 -10.68 -14.43 14.99
N ILE A 253 -9.84 -13.56 14.40
CA ILE A 253 -10.11 -12.13 14.24
C ILE A 253 -10.17 -11.66 12.79
N ALA A 254 -10.18 -12.58 11.82
CA ALA A 254 -10.31 -12.25 10.41
C ALA A 254 -11.60 -11.45 10.13
N ASP A 255 -12.70 -11.78 10.80
CA ASP A 255 -13.97 -11.07 10.72
C ASP A 255 -13.93 -9.67 11.35
N ASP A 256 -13.00 -9.41 12.24
CA ASP A 256 -12.83 -8.14 12.95
C ASP A 256 -11.70 -7.28 12.34
N THR A 257 -11.11 -7.70 11.23
CA THR A 257 -9.97 -7.03 10.64
C THR A 257 -10.19 -6.75 9.15
N VAL A 258 -10.03 -5.49 8.77
CA VAL A 258 -10.03 -5.04 7.38
C VAL A 258 -8.61 -5.07 6.86
N ILE A 259 -8.40 -5.70 5.71
CA ILE A 259 -7.17 -5.62 4.92
C ILE A 259 -7.41 -4.69 3.74
N ALA A 260 -6.62 -3.62 3.67
CA ALA A 260 -6.54 -2.73 2.54
C ALA A 260 -5.13 -2.78 1.94
N LEU A 261 -5.03 -2.90 0.61
CA LEU A 261 -3.75 -2.86 -0.10
C LEU A 261 -3.89 -2.02 -1.36
N SER A 262 -2.95 -1.10 -1.53
CA SER A 262 -2.76 -0.33 -2.75
C SER A 262 -1.29 -0.34 -3.15
N ALA A 263 -0.98 -0.25 -4.44
CA ALA A 263 0.37 0.06 -4.86
C ALA A 263 0.79 1.46 -4.40
N ASP A 264 2.08 1.71 -4.30
CA ASP A 264 2.64 3.05 -4.23
C ASP A 264 2.74 3.71 -5.62
N HIS A 265 3.05 2.94 -6.66
CA HIS A 265 3.08 3.30 -8.08
C HIS A 265 3.02 2.04 -8.97
N TYR A 266 2.81 2.21 -10.27
CA TYR A 266 2.98 1.11 -11.21
C TYR A 266 4.48 0.77 -11.40
N PRO A 267 4.84 -0.43 -11.90
CA PRO A 267 6.24 -0.86 -12.02
C PRO A 267 6.95 -0.18 -13.21
N TYR A 268 7.15 1.14 -13.14
CA TYR A 268 7.74 1.94 -14.22
C TYR A 268 9.17 1.50 -14.60
N ALA A 269 9.89 0.83 -13.70
CA ALA A 269 11.21 0.28 -13.98
C ALA A 269 11.19 -0.97 -14.88
N MET A 270 10.00 -1.46 -15.28
CA MET A 270 9.86 -2.42 -16.37
C MET A 270 10.00 -1.78 -17.76
N VAL A 271 10.09 -0.45 -17.84
CA VAL A 271 10.41 0.28 -19.06
C VAL A 271 11.86 0.73 -18.99
N THR A 272 12.75 0.06 -19.70
CA THR A 272 14.19 0.32 -19.63
C THR A 272 14.88 -0.03 -20.97
N ASP A 273 15.98 0.67 -21.28
CA ASP A 273 16.86 0.39 -22.42
C ASP A 273 16.14 0.32 -23.80
N GLY A 274 15.01 1.03 -23.93
CA GLY A 274 14.21 1.05 -25.16
C GLY A 274 13.20 -0.08 -25.28
N GLU A 275 13.14 -0.98 -24.29
CA GLU A 275 12.16 -2.06 -24.19
C GLU A 275 11.07 -1.73 -23.15
N ASP A 276 9.84 -2.09 -23.44
CA ASP A 276 8.69 -1.95 -22.55
C ASP A 276 8.19 -3.33 -22.11
N TYR A 277 8.84 -3.89 -21.08
CA TYR A 277 8.46 -5.18 -20.51
C TYR A 277 7.10 -5.13 -19.78
N TYR A 278 6.63 -3.92 -19.44
CA TYR A 278 5.29 -3.77 -18.88
C TYR A 278 4.21 -4.07 -19.92
N ASN A 279 4.42 -3.66 -21.17
CA ASN A 279 3.54 -4.06 -22.29
C ASN A 279 3.58 -5.58 -22.53
N GLU A 280 4.73 -6.23 -22.37
CA GLU A 280 4.80 -7.69 -22.42
C GLU A 280 3.97 -8.35 -21.33
N LEU A 281 4.11 -7.89 -20.06
CA LEU A 281 3.37 -8.40 -18.91
C LEU A 281 1.85 -8.21 -19.07
N THR A 282 1.44 -7.04 -19.53
CA THR A 282 0.02 -6.66 -19.61
C THR A 282 -0.67 -7.12 -20.86
N GLY A 283 0.07 -7.40 -21.94
CA GLY A 283 -0.46 -7.62 -23.28
C GLY A 283 -1.04 -6.35 -23.93
N LEU A 284 -0.81 -5.17 -23.34
CA LEU A 284 -1.26 -3.90 -23.88
C LEU A 284 -0.29 -3.40 -24.94
N ASN A 285 -0.83 -2.76 -25.98
CA ASN A 285 -0.04 -2.05 -26.98
C ASN A 285 -0.08 -0.55 -26.68
N ASP A 286 1.09 0.09 -26.62
CA ASP A 286 1.19 1.54 -26.42
C ASP A 286 0.53 2.08 -25.14
N SER A 287 0.58 1.32 -24.03
CA SER A 287 0.02 1.74 -22.73
C SER A 287 0.54 3.09 -22.23
N GLU A 288 1.63 3.62 -22.80
CA GLU A 288 2.12 4.98 -22.52
C GLU A 288 1.16 6.09 -22.96
N LYS A 289 0.30 5.81 -23.96
CA LYS A 289 -0.55 6.83 -24.60
C LYS A 289 -1.91 6.99 -23.93
N ASP A 290 -2.27 6.10 -23.02
CA ASP A 290 -3.54 6.16 -22.32
C ASP A 290 -3.39 5.87 -20.82
N THR A 291 -4.47 5.92 -20.09
CA THR A 291 -4.48 5.70 -18.64
C THR A 291 -4.39 4.22 -18.24
N SER A 292 -4.43 3.29 -19.19
CA SER A 292 -4.43 1.84 -18.91
C SER A 292 -3.17 1.39 -18.14
N ARG A 293 -2.04 2.04 -18.37
CA ARG A 293 -0.78 1.82 -17.63
C ARG A 293 -0.92 2.01 -16.12
N TYR A 294 -1.78 2.94 -15.71
CA TYR A 294 -2.01 3.29 -14.31
C TYR A 294 -3.15 2.51 -13.67
N ARG A 295 -3.85 1.67 -14.45
CA ARG A 295 -4.90 0.81 -13.92
C ARG A 295 -4.29 -0.18 -12.96
N ASN A 296 -4.87 -0.26 -11.76
CA ASN A 296 -4.35 -1.10 -10.68
C ASN A 296 -5.51 -1.77 -9.92
N SER A 297 -5.21 -2.49 -8.85
CA SER A 297 -6.19 -3.04 -7.92
C SER A 297 -6.06 -2.37 -6.56
N LEU A 298 -7.20 -1.98 -6.00
CA LEU A 298 -7.35 -1.69 -4.59
C LEU A 298 -7.95 -2.93 -3.94
N ILE A 299 -7.28 -3.48 -2.95
CA ILE A 299 -7.85 -4.49 -2.07
C ILE A 299 -8.54 -3.77 -0.91
N LEU A 300 -9.77 -4.18 -0.63
CA LEU A 300 -10.49 -3.83 0.58
C LEU A 300 -11.32 -5.06 0.96
N TRP A 301 -10.85 -5.82 1.92
CA TRP A 301 -11.42 -7.11 2.31
C TRP A 301 -11.56 -7.20 3.83
N CYS A 302 -12.57 -7.95 4.29
CA CYS A 302 -12.76 -8.32 5.68
C CYS A 302 -13.40 -9.70 5.73
N GLY A 303 -13.00 -10.56 6.66
CA GLY A 303 -13.56 -11.91 6.81
C GLY A 303 -15.07 -11.95 7.02
N SER A 304 -15.66 -10.87 7.56
CA SER A 304 -17.11 -10.74 7.73
C SER A 304 -17.90 -10.42 6.46
N MET A 305 -17.26 -10.27 5.30
CA MET A 305 -17.96 -10.07 4.03
C MET A 305 -18.48 -11.40 3.50
N GLU A 306 -19.78 -11.49 3.31
CA GLU A 306 -20.45 -12.71 2.79
C GLU A 306 -20.41 -12.77 1.26
N GLU A 307 -20.44 -11.62 0.59
CA GLU A 307 -20.46 -11.49 -0.86
C GLU A 307 -19.55 -10.33 -1.31
N PRO A 308 -18.94 -10.43 -2.48
CA PRO A 308 -18.13 -9.33 -3.01
C PRO A 308 -18.97 -8.11 -3.37
N VAL A 309 -18.42 -6.92 -3.18
CA VAL A 309 -19.05 -5.65 -3.54
C VAL A 309 -18.36 -5.07 -4.76
N VAL A 310 -19.06 -4.97 -5.87
CA VAL A 310 -18.50 -4.43 -7.13
C VAL A 310 -18.61 -2.90 -7.16
N VAL A 311 -17.52 -2.22 -7.42
CA VAL A 311 -17.41 -0.75 -7.52
C VAL A 311 -16.93 -0.37 -8.91
N ASP A 312 -17.82 0.23 -9.70
CA ASP A 312 -17.52 0.70 -11.06
C ASP A 312 -17.10 2.18 -11.12
N THR A 313 -17.31 2.92 -10.03
CA THR A 313 -16.92 4.34 -9.94
C THR A 313 -15.40 4.46 -10.04
N PRO A 314 -14.87 5.31 -10.94
CA PRO A 314 -13.44 5.57 -10.99
C PRO A 314 -12.92 6.15 -9.68
N CYS A 315 -11.83 5.57 -9.19
CA CYS A 315 -11.17 6.00 -7.94
C CYS A 315 -9.66 5.81 -8.02
N SER A 316 -8.95 6.36 -7.05
CA SER A 316 -7.49 6.32 -6.98
C SER A 316 -7.00 6.30 -5.54
N SER A 317 -5.69 6.28 -5.33
CA SER A 317 -5.09 6.22 -3.99
C SER A 317 -5.47 7.36 -3.05
N ILE A 318 -5.87 8.51 -3.56
CA ILE A 318 -6.38 9.60 -2.70
C ILE A 318 -7.78 9.33 -2.12
N ASP A 319 -8.49 8.37 -2.68
CA ASP A 319 -9.82 7.97 -2.20
C ASP A 319 -9.76 6.93 -1.07
N ILE A 320 -8.56 6.39 -0.74
CA ILE A 320 -8.40 5.38 0.33
C ILE A 320 -8.79 5.94 1.69
N VAL A 321 -8.27 7.11 2.05
CA VAL A 321 -8.53 7.71 3.38
C VAL A 321 -10.00 8.08 3.60
N PRO A 322 -10.72 8.66 2.63
CA PRO A 322 -12.15 8.93 2.80
C PRO A 322 -13.06 7.71 2.68
N THR A 323 -12.56 6.55 2.18
CA THR A 323 -13.31 5.29 2.10
C THR A 323 -13.36 4.57 3.41
#